data_b1c183a125a7d8101138b144dc82f578
#
_entry.id   b1c183a125a7d8101138b144dc82f578
#
_cell.length_a   1.000
_cell.length_b   1.000
_cell.length_c   1.000
_cell.angle_alpha   90.00
_cell.angle_beta   90.00
_cell.angle_gamma   90.00
#
_symmetry.space_group_name_H-M   'P 1'
#
loop_
_entity.id
_entity.type
_entity.pdbx_description
1 polymer ?
#
loop_
_entity_poly.entity_id
_entity_poly.type
_entity_poly.pdbx_seq_one_letter_code
_entity_poly.pdbx_strand_id
1 'polypeptide(L)'
;MFHYPDFFKVGISEAGNHDNREYEDDWAEKWQGLLKTNSDGTTNYDNQANQLVAKNLKGHLLLAHGTMDNNVPPYNTLLVVNELIKANKDFDLLLLPNRNHGFGNEAYMVRRRWDYFVRYLLGAEPPAGYELKPPPGGGRGGFAPPQ
;
A
#
# COMPACT_ATOMS: atom_id res chain seq x y z
N MET A 1 10.58 1.04 4.81
CA MET A 1 10.84 2.35 4.19
C MET A 1 10.86 3.46 5.23
N PHE A 2 9.78 3.75 5.96
CA PHE A 2 9.74 4.85 6.93
C PHE A 2 10.70 4.73 8.13
N HIS A 3 10.98 3.52 8.60
CA HIS A 3 11.97 3.28 9.67
C HIS A 3 13.42 3.28 9.18
N TYR A 4 13.64 2.98 7.90
CA TYR A 4 14.97 2.93 7.27
C TYR A 4 15.00 3.74 5.97
N PRO A 5 14.76 5.06 6.04
CA PRO A 5 14.56 5.88 4.84
C PRO A 5 15.84 6.04 3.99
N ASP A 6 17.01 5.88 4.59
CA ASP A 6 18.28 5.97 3.87
C ASP A 6 18.61 4.70 3.09
N PHE A 7 18.01 3.58 3.46
CA PHE A 7 18.23 2.29 2.80
C PHE A 7 17.24 2.05 1.66
N PHE A 8 15.94 2.14 1.94
CA PHE A 8 14.88 1.84 0.95
C PHE A 8 14.61 3.05 0.05
N LYS A 9 14.98 2.95 -1.22
CA LYS A 9 14.84 4.05 -2.20
C LYS A 9 13.49 4.06 -2.91
N VAL A 10 12.89 2.89 -3.10
CA VAL A 10 11.59 2.73 -3.78
C VAL A 10 10.74 1.74 -3.00
N GLY A 11 9.48 2.05 -2.85
CA GLY A 11 8.49 1.16 -2.22
C GLY A 11 7.13 1.24 -2.91
N ILE A 12 6.42 0.11 -2.89
CA ILE A 12 5.05 0.01 -3.36
C ILE A 12 4.25 -0.70 -2.27
N SER A 13 3.16 -0.10 -1.84
CA SER A 13 2.21 -0.70 -0.92
C SER A 13 0.86 -0.87 -1.61
N GLU A 14 0.38 -2.10 -1.67
CA GLU A 14 -0.89 -2.46 -2.30
C GLU A 14 -1.85 -2.99 -1.24
N ALA A 15 -3.00 -2.35 -1.09
CA ALA A 15 -4.03 -2.71 -0.11
C ALA A 15 -3.45 -2.91 1.31
N GLY A 16 -2.57 -1.99 1.73
CA GLY A 16 -1.81 -2.13 2.97
C GLY A 16 -2.66 -1.92 4.23
N ASN A 17 -2.57 -2.86 5.17
CA ASN A 17 -2.94 -2.61 6.56
C ASN A 17 -1.81 -1.81 7.22
N HIS A 18 -2.03 -0.53 7.40
CA HIS A 18 -1.03 0.40 7.91
C HIS A 18 -1.11 0.67 9.41
N ASP A 19 -2.24 0.31 10.03
CA ASP A 19 -2.45 0.45 11.47
C ASP A 19 -3.38 -0.67 11.96
N ASN A 20 -2.86 -1.55 12.78
CA ASN A 20 -3.63 -2.65 13.34
C ASN A 20 -4.74 -2.22 14.31
N ARG A 21 -4.77 -0.96 14.76
CA ARG A 21 -5.90 -0.42 15.53
C ARG A 21 -7.13 -0.14 14.66
N GLU A 22 -6.92 -0.06 13.35
CA GLU A 22 -7.92 0.24 12.32
C GLU A 22 -8.26 -0.99 11.45
N TYR A 23 -7.96 -2.19 11.97
CA TYR A 23 -8.20 -3.45 11.31
C TYR A 23 -8.83 -4.46 12.28
N GLU A 24 -9.05 -5.71 11.85
CA GLU A 24 -9.66 -6.76 12.65
C GLU A 24 -8.85 -7.08 13.92
N ASP A 25 -9.52 -7.07 15.08
CA ASP A 25 -8.89 -7.22 16.40
C ASP A 25 -8.16 -8.56 16.52
N ASP A 26 -8.77 -9.66 16.08
CA ASP A 26 -8.18 -11.00 16.14
C ASP A 26 -6.91 -11.12 15.28
N TRP A 27 -6.83 -10.41 14.16
CA TRP A 27 -5.61 -10.31 13.36
C TRP A 27 -4.50 -9.58 14.12
N ALA A 28 -4.83 -8.40 14.66
CA ALA A 28 -3.87 -7.57 15.36
C ALA A 28 -3.32 -8.28 16.60
N GLU A 29 -4.20 -8.84 17.41
CA GLU A 29 -3.84 -9.56 18.65
C GLU A 29 -2.98 -10.80 18.39
N LYS A 30 -3.23 -11.51 17.29
CA LYS A 30 -2.43 -12.67 16.90
C LYS A 30 -0.95 -12.33 16.68
N TRP A 31 -0.65 -11.14 16.17
CA TRP A 31 0.70 -10.77 15.75
C TRP A 31 1.40 -9.80 16.69
N GLN A 32 0.65 -8.96 17.39
CA GLN A 32 1.17 -7.93 18.31
C GLN A 32 0.77 -8.11 19.76
N GLY A 33 -0.06 -9.14 20.07
CA GLY A 33 -0.66 -9.35 21.38
C GLY A 33 -1.79 -8.37 21.68
N LEU A 34 -2.38 -8.47 22.87
CA LEU A 34 -3.48 -7.60 23.27
C LEU A 34 -3.07 -6.11 23.23
N LEU A 35 -3.97 -5.27 22.72
CA LEU A 35 -3.78 -3.83 22.75
C LEU A 35 -3.66 -3.34 24.19
N LYS A 36 -2.59 -2.61 24.48
CA LYS A 36 -2.32 -1.99 25.77
C LYS A 36 -2.10 -0.50 25.56
N THR A 37 -2.85 0.31 26.31
CA THR A 37 -2.69 1.76 26.32
C THR A 37 -1.91 2.17 27.55
N ASN A 38 -0.84 2.94 27.36
CA ASN A 38 -0.03 3.51 28.40
C ASN A 38 -0.70 4.77 29.00
N SER A 39 -0.21 5.23 30.15
CA SER A 39 -0.75 6.42 30.83
C SER A 39 -0.58 7.73 30.03
N ASP A 40 0.35 7.76 29.07
CA ASP A 40 0.58 8.88 28.15
C ASP A 40 -0.26 8.81 26.87
N GLY A 41 -1.14 7.81 26.76
CA GLY A 41 -2.00 7.60 25.59
C GLY A 41 -1.34 6.83 24.44
N THR A 42 -0.06 6.50 24.53
CA THR A 42 0.60 5.64 23.53
C THR A 42 0.18 4.18 23.69
N THR A 43 0.38 3.39 22.65
CA THR A 43 0.03 1.96 22.64
C THR A 43 1.19 1.09 22.19
N ASN A 44 1.11 -0.20 22.50
CA ASN A 44 2.07 -1.17 21.97
C ASN A 44 1.95 -1.39 20.45
N TYR A 45 0.91 -0.84 19.79
CA TYR A 45 0.73 -0.92 18.34
C TYR A 45 1.35 0.28 17.61
N ASP A 46 1.73 1.35 18.29
CA ASP A 46 2.25 2.58 17.68
C ASP A 46 3.51 2.35 16.86
N ASN A 47 4.37 1.41 17.27
CA ASN A 47 5.61 1.09 16.56
C ASN A 47 5.38 0.43 15.19
N GLN A 48 4.18 -0.03 14.89
CA GLN A 48 3.78 -0.64 13.61
C GLN A 48 2.83 0.26 12.81
N ALA A 49 2.36 1.35 13.38
CA ALA A 49 1.47 2.29 12.72
C ALA A 49 2.24 3.18 11.75
N ASN A 50 2.12 2.89 10.46
CA ASN A 50 2.92 3.55 9.41
C ASN A 50 2.70 5.06 9.33
N GLN A 51 1.49 5.56 9.61
CA GLN A 51 1.20 6.98 9.61
C GLN A 51 2.00 7.75 10.65
N LEU A 52 2.35 7.17 11.80
CA LEU A 52 3.11 7.85 12.84
C LEU A 52 4.57 8.14 12.43
N VAL A 53 5.08 7.40 11.45
CA VAL A 53 6.45 7.50 10.94
C VAL A 53 6.54 7.94 9.48
N ALA A 54 5.42 8.25 8.85
CA ALA A 54 5.33 8.65 7.44
C ALA A 54 6.20 9.87 7.10
N LYS A 55 6.35 10.81 8.04
CA LYS A 55 7.22 12.00 7.92
C LYS A 55 8.68 11.68 7.57
N ASN A 56 9.13 10.46 7.82
CA ASN A 56 10.50 10.04 7.56
C ASN A 56 10.75 9.63 6.10
N LEU A 57 9.72 9.62 5.25
CA LEU A 57 9.86 9.25 3.84
C LEU A 57 10.95 10.09 3.15
N LYS A 58 11.89 9.42 2.48
CA LYS A 58 12.94 10.04 1.65
C LYS A 58 12.97 9.49 0.22
N GLY A 59 12.48 8.27 0.02
CA GLY A 59 12.45 7.61 -1.28
C GLY A 59 11.11 7.79 -2.02
N HIS A 60 10.97 7.11 -3.14
CA HIS A 60 9.74 7.10 -3.94
C HIS A 60 8.77 6.05 -3.42
N LEU A 61 7.55 6.44 -3.13
CA LEU A 61 6.49 5.59 -2.60
C LEU A 61 5.25 5.64 -3.49
N LEU A 62 4.80 4.48 -3.95
CA LEU A 62 3.48 4.29 -4.56
C LEU A 62 2.57 3.60 -3.55
N LEU A 63 1.47 4.25 -3.21
CA LEU A 63 0.36 3.67 -2.47
C LEU A 63 -0.75 3.30 -3.46
N ALA A 64 -1.23 2.06 -3.42
CA ALA A 64 -2.33 1.60 -4.27
C ALA A 64 -3.41 0.93 -3.44
N HIS A 65 -4.70 1.25 -3.70
CA HIS A 65 -5.80 0.66 -2.97
C HIS A 65 -7.06 0.51 -3.83
N GLY A 66 -7.75 -0.62 -3.68
CA GLY A 66 -9.06 -0.83 -4.30
C GLY A 66 -10.16 -0.10 -3.53
N THR A 67 -11.01 0.65 -4.25
CA THR A 67 -12.04 1.47 -3.56
C THR A 67 -13.17 0.67 -2.93
N MET A 68 -13.30 -0.61 -3.28
CA MET A 68 -14.29 -1.56 -2.75
C MET A 68 -13.65 -2.62 -1.84
N ASP A 69 -12.44 -2.36 -1.35
CA ASP A 69 -11.74 -3.29 -0.46
C ASP A 69 -12.52 -3.45 0.86
N ASN A 70 -13.08 -4.64 1.05
CA ASN A 70 -13.84 -5.01 2.23
C ASN A 70 -13.04 -5.87 3.22
N ASN A 71 -11.78 -6.16 2.92
CA ASN A 71 -10.84 -6.83 3.80
C ASN A 71 -10.03 -5.78 4.59
N VAL A 72 -9.17 -5.02 3.91
CA VAL A 72 -8.49 -3.88 4.49
C VAL A 72 -9.16 -2.60 3.99
N PRO A 73 -9.86 -1.85 4.84
CA PRO A 73 -10.56 -0.66 4.39
C PRO A 73 -9.60 0.37 3.75
N PRO A 74 -9.96 1.02 2.63
CA PRO A 74 -9.14 2.05 1.98
C PRO A 74 -8.72 3.18 2.92
N TYR A 75 -9.47 3.40 3.97
CA TYR A 75 -9.16 4.35 5.04
C TYR A 75 -7.76 4.12 5.64
N ASN A 76 -7.33 2.86 5.79
CA ASN A 76 -5.99 2.53 6.27
C ASN A 76 -4.88 3.20 5.44
N THR A 77 -4.99 3.18 4.11
CA THR A 77 -4.05 3.89 3.23
C THR A 77 -4.21 5.42 3.36
N LEU A 78 -5.44 5.93 3.50
CA LEU A 78 -5.67 7.36 3.63
C LEU A 78 -5.11 7.96 4.92
N LEU A 79 -4.96 7.20 5.99
CA LEU A 79 -4.23 7.63 7.20
C LEU A 79 -2.77 7.99 6.86
N VAL A 80 -2.10 7.13 6.11
CA VAL A 80 -0.70 7.37 5.70
C VAL A 80 -0.62 8.56 4.73
N VAL A 81 -1.54 8.64 3.76
CA VAL A 81 -1.64 9.78 2.82
C VAL A 81 -1.76 11.09 3.56
N ASN A 82 -2.66 11.17 4.55
CA ASN A 82 -2.87 12.38 5.34
C ASN A 82 -1.59 12.85 6.05
N GLU A 83 -0.84 11.93 6.66
CA GLU A 83 0.38 12.28 7.37
C GLU A 83 1.55 12.61 6.41
N LEU A 84 1.61 11.99 5.24
CA LEU A 84 2.55 12.37 4.19
C LEU A 84 2.29 13.80 3.70
N ILE A 85 1.03 14.17 3.47
CA ILE A 85 0.62 15.53 3.09
C ILE A 85 1.00 16.53 4.17
N LYS A 86 0.67 16.26 5.44
CA LYS A 86 1.04 17.13 6.57
C LYS A 86 2.55 17.32 6.69
N ALA A 87 3.32 16.29 6.36
CA ALA A 87 4.78 16.33 6.39
C ALA A 87 5.40 16.89 5.11
N ASN A 88 4.60 17.39 4.16
CA ASN A 88 5.02 17.90 2.86
C ASN A 88 5.93 16.92 2.10
N LYS A 89 5.51 15.64 2.03
CA LYS A 89 6.23 14.58 1.33
C LYS A 89 5.60 14.30 -0.03
N ASP A 90 6.46 14.08 -1.03
CA ASP A 90 6.05 13.62 -2.35
C ASP A 90 5.83 12.10 -2.33
N PHE A 91 4.72 11.65 -2.90
CA PHE A 91 4.37 10.25 -3.05
C PHE A 91 3.37 10.10 -4.21
N ASP A 92 3.20 8.88 -4.69
CA ASP A 92 2.20 8.55 -5.70
C ASP A 92 1.04 7.78 -5.04
N LEU A 93 -0.19 8.11 -5.46
CA LEU A 93 -1.41 7.42 -5.03
C LEU A 93 -2.18 6.90 -6.24
N LEU A 94 -2.50 5.60 -6.22
CA LEU A 94 -3.33 4.95 -7.23
C LEU A 94 -4.56 4.33 -6.57
N LEU A 95 -5.71 4.97 -6.71
CA LEU A 95 -6.99 4.37 -6.33
C LEU A 95 -7.55 3.60 -7.52
N LEU A 96 -7.91 2.33 -7.29
CA LEU A 96 -8.49 1.45 -8.32
C LEU A 96 -10.00 1.36 -8.08
N PRO A 97 -10.82 2.06 -8.89
CA PRO A 97 -12.28 2.03 -8.74
C PRO A 97 -12.84 0.61 -8.90
N ASN A 98 -13.80 0.25 -8.04
CA ASN A 98 -14.51 -1.04 -8.08
C ASN A 98 -13.59 -2.27 -7.93
N ARG A 99 -12.43 -2.14 -7.28
CA ARG A 99 -11.56 -3.27 -6.94
C ARG A 99 -11.60 -3.55 -5.45
N ASN A 100 -11.65 -4.85 -5.15
CA ASN A 100 -11.48 -5.39 -3.81
C ASN A 100 -9.99 -5.60 -3.49
N HIS A 101 -9.68 -6.31 -2.41
CA HIS A 101 -8.32 -6.53 -1.89
C HIS A 101 -7.34 -7.18 -2.89
N GLY A 102 -7.80 -8.06 -3.78
CA GLY A 102 -6.97 -8.92 -4.62
C GLY A 102 -6.46 -8.33 -5.95
N PHE A 103 -6.46 -7.03 -6.17
CA PHE A 103 -6.15 -6.39 -7.46
C PHE A 103 -4.67 -6.48 -7.89
N GLY A 104 -3.75 -6.83 -7.01
CA GLY A 104 -2.30 -6.79 -7.26
C GLY A 104 -1.83 -7.65 -8.44
N ASN A 105 -2.60 -8.68 -8.82
CA ASN A 105 -2.30 -9.55 -9.98
C ASN A 105 -2.96 -9.08 -11.28
N GLU A 106 -3.73 -8.00 -11.29
CA GLU A 106 -4.26 -7.43 -12.53
C GLU A 106 -3.10 -6.94 -13.42
N ALA A 107 -3.19 -7.22 -14.72
CA ALA A 107 -2.14 -6.85 -15.67
C ALA A 107 -1.75 -5.37 -15.60
N TYR A 108 -2.74 -4.48 -15.41
CA TYR A 108 -2.50 -3.05 -15.21
C TYR A 108 -1.64 -2.79 -13.97
N MET A 109 -1.98 -3.40 -12.82
CA MET A 109 -1.22 -3.17 -11.57
C MET A 109 0.20 -3.76 -11.64
N VAL A 110 0.34 -4.95 -12.23
CA VAL A 110 1.66 -5.57 -12.48
C VAL A 110 2.52 -4.65 -13.33
N ARG A 111 1.99 -4.11 -14.42
CA ARG A 111 2.68 -3.13 -15.27
C ARG A 111 3.07 -1.88 -14.48
N ARG A 112 2.15 -1.28 -13.72
CA ARG A 112 2.42 -0.09 -12.90
C ARG A 112 3.54 -0.32 -11.90
N ARG A 113 3.59 -1.51 -11.29
CA ARG A 113 4.64 -1.91 -10.37
C ARG A 113 6.00 -1.99 -11.07
N TRP A 114 6.07 -2.63 -12.22
CA TRP A 114 7.31 -2.72 -12.99
C TRP A 114 7.78 -1.34 -13.48
N ASP A 115 6.89 -0.54 -14.03
CA ASP A 115 7.19 0.82 -14.48
C ASP A 115 7.76 1.67 -13.34
N TYR A 116 7.22 1.52 -12.13
CA TYR A 116 7.67 2.26 -10.95
C TYR A 116 9.10 1.90 -10.57
N PHE A 117 9.43 0.62 -10.53
CA PHE A 117 10.79 0.16 -10.26
C PHE A 117 11.77 0.52 -11.40
N VAL A 118 11.36 0.40 -12.66
CA VAL A 118 12.20 0.80 -13.79
C VAL A 118 12.54 2.29 -13.70
N ARG A 119 11.56 3.13 -13.42
CA ARG A 119 11.79 4.58 -13.33
C ARG A 119 12.65 4.97 -12.16
N TYR A 120 12.31 4.54 -10.96
CA TYR A 120 12.89 5.08 -9.74
C TYR A 120 14.02 4.25 -9.13
N LEU A 121 14.15 2.98 -9.47
CA LEU A 121 15.24 2.14 -8.98
C LEU A 121 16.29 1.91 -10.05
N LEU A 122 15.89 1.65 -11.30
CA LEU A 122 16.81 1.46 -12.42
C LEU A 122 17.25 2.81 -13.04
N GLY A 123 16.47 3.88 -12.88
CA GLY A 123 16.73 5.18 -13.48
C GLY A 123 16.51 5.23 -14.99
N ALA A 124 15.62 4.39 -15.51
CA ALA A 124 15.27 4.32 -16.93
C ALA A 124 13.80 4.64 -17.16
N GLU A 125 13.46 5.12 -18.37
CA GLU A 125 12.05 5.29 -18.72
C GLU A 125 11.42 3.96 -19.15
N PRO A 126 10.30 3.54 -18.53
CA PRO A 126 9.60 2.35 -18.97
C PRO A 126 8.99 2.55 -20.36
N PRO A 127 8.80 1.48 -21.17
CA PRO A 127 8.16 1.57 -22.47
C PRO A 127 6.77 2.20 -22.36
N ALA A 128 6.49 3.19 -23.21
CA ALA A 128 5.18 3.83 -23.22
C ALA A 128 4.14 2.96 -23.92
N GLY A 129 2.91 2.95 -23.39
CA GLY A 129 1.75 2.39 -24.07
C GLY A 129 1.73 0.86 -24.25
N TYR A 130 2.62 0.11 -23.62
CA TYR A 130 2.57 -1.35 -23.69
C TYR A 130 1.46 -1.95 -22.82
N GLU A 131 0.95 -3.09 -23.19
CA GLU A 131 -0.05 -3.84 -22.47
C GLU A 131 0.48 -5.22 -22.12
N LEU A 132 0.39 -5.59 -20.84
CA LEU A 132 0.70 -6.95 -20.41
C LEU A 132 -0.46 -7.86 -20.80
N LYS A 133 -0.17 -8.85 -21.61
CA LYS A 133 -1.13 -9.91 -21.94
C LYS A 133 -1.02 -11.02 -20.90
N PRO A 134 -2.13 -11.54 -20.36
CA PRO A 134 -2.07 -12.73 -19.51
C PRO A 134 -1.41 -13.88 -20.30
N PRO A 135 -0.62 -14.74 -19.61
CA PRO A 135 0.01 -15.87 -20.29
C PRO A 135 -1.05 -16.78 -20.90
N PRO A 136 -0.78 -17.36 -22.08
CA PRO A 136 -1.68 -18.31 -22.71
C PRO A 136 -1.96 -19.48 -21.76
N GLY A 137 -3.23 -19.73 -21.42
CA GLY A 137 -3.63 -20.81 -20.51
C GLY A 137 -3.64 -20.46 -19.02
N GLY A 138 -3.29 -19.25 -18.63
CA GLY A 138 -3.47 -18.75 -17.27
C GLY A 138 -4.97 -18.62 -16.95
N GLY A 139 -5.47 -19.53 -16.14
CA GLY A 139 -6.86 -19.53 -15.70
C GLY A 139 -7.23 -18.18 -15.11
N ARG A 140 -8.44 -17.74 -15.39
CA ARG A 140 -9.05 -16.53 -14.89
C ARG A 140 -8.98 -16.49 -13.35
N GLY A 141 -8.01 -15.79 -12.80
CA GLY A 141 -8.12 -15.18 -11.49
C GLY A 141 -9.28 -14.18 -11.62
N GLY A 142 -10.43 -14.54 -11.05
CA GLY A 142 -11.71 -14.01 -11.39
C GLY A 142 -11.81 -12.49 -11.30
N PHE A 143 -12.19 -11.91 -12.39
CA PHE A 143 -13.01 -10.71 -12.40
C PHE A 143 -14.15 -10.93 -13.40
N ALA A 144 -15.32 -11.25 -12.87
CA ALA A 144 -16.55 -10.94 -13.56
C ALA A 144 -16.87 -9.48 -13.21
N PRO A 145 -17.06 -8.58 -14.19
CA PRO A 145 -17.60 -7.26 -13.88
C PRO A 145 -19.01 -7.45 -13.30
N PRO A 146 -19.45 -6.62 -12.37
CA PRO A 146 -20.86 -6.59 -11.97
C PRO A 146 -21.72 -6.29 -13.18
N GLN A 147 -22.75 -7.10 -13.39
CA GLN A 147 -23.79 -6.85 -14.40
C GLN A 147 -24.68 -5.70 -13.95
#